data_6faa49956a75469f467ffddd6c4dc7c2
#
_entry.id   6faa49956a75469f467ffddd6c4dc7c2
#
_cell.length_a   1.000
_cell.length_b   1.000
_cell.length_c   1.000
_cell.angle_alpha   90.00
_cell.angle_beta   90.00
_cell.angle_gamma   90.00
#
_symmetry.space_group_name_H-M   'P 1'
#
loop_
_entity.id
_entity.type
_entity.pdbx_description
1 polymer ?
#
loop_
_entity_poly.entity_id
_entity_poly.type
_entity_poly.pdbx_seq_one_letter_code
_entity_poly.pdbx_strand_id
1 'polypeptide(L)'
;MKSVSKYLIYGPADTLRRIPANLFKSQEPKYLYKYESSSSGDTVHVAVYEQYEKQINASVTLTCVIEFTGKETRIEIKKTGGRMGFRGSSLDEEKRTIDDEVVDFILDFTKRYGLTVQEVQEQETEEDT
;
A
#
# COMPACT_ATOMS: atom_id res chain seq x y z
N MET A 1 -0.10 -12.75 -12.99
CA MET A 1 -0.12 -11.37 -12.98
C MET A 1 -0.01 -10.82 -11.60
N LYS A 2 0.80 -9.82 -11.40
CA LYS A 2 0.97 -9.22 -10.12
C LYS A 2 0.33 -7.90 -10.07
N SER A 3 -0.16 -7.50 -8.94
CA SER A 3 -0.74 -6.21 -8.79
C SER A 3 0.12 -5.45 -7.81
N VAL A 4 0.86 -4.49 -8.32
CA VAL A 4 1.78 -3.71 -7.50
C VAL A 4 1.52 -2.25 -7.78
N SER A 5 1.36 -1.46 -6.72
CA SER A 5 1.18 -0.03 -6.86
C SER A 5 2.27 0.65 -6.04
N LYS A 6 2.84 1.70 -6.57
CA LYS A 6 3.89 2.42 -5.86
C LYS A 6 3.58 3.89 -5.87
N TYR A 7 3.79 4.54 -4.73
CA TYR A 7 3.52 5.95 -4.60
C TYR A 7 4.70 6.63 -3.92
N LEU A 8 5.00 7.84 -4.36
CA LEU A 8 5.98 8.68 -3.69
C LEU A 8 5.22 9.87 -3.14
N ILE A 9 5.39 10.16 -1.86
CA ILE A 9 4.67 11.23 -1.23
C ILE A 9 5.66 12.20 -0.64
N TYR A 10 5.48 13.49 -0.97
CA TYR A 10 6.39 14.53 -0.52
C TYR A 10 5.66 15.52 0.36
N GLY A 11 6.35 16.05 1.31
CA GLY A 11 5.76 17.05 2.18
C GLY A 11 6.59 17.22 3.43
N PRO A 12 6.08 17.91 4.43
CA PRO A 12 6.82 18.11 5.65
C PRO A 12 7.07 16.79 6.37
N ALA A 13 8.27 16.63 6.88
CA ALA A 13 8.65 15.39 7.51
C ALA A 13 7.72 14.98 8.63
N ASP A 14 7.31 15.95 9.44
CA ASP A 14 6.44 15.60 10.54
C ASP A 14 5.11 15.03 10.07
N THR A 15 4.59 15.53 8.98
CA THR A 15 3.34 15.04 8.46
C THR A 15 3.55 13.68 7.84
N LEU A 16 4.66 13.51 7.11
CA LEU A 16 4.89 12.23 6.47
C LEU A 16 5.08 11.12 7.51
N ARG A 17 5.66 11.45 8.65
CA ARG A 17 5.85 10.44 9.65
C ARG A 17 4.56 9.90 10.22
N ARG A 18 3.48 10.64 10.06
CA ARG A 18 2.21 10.21 10.62
C ARG A 18 1.49 9.21 9.73
N ILE A 19 1.94 9.04 8.49
CA ILE A 19 1.24 8.18 7.57
C ILE A 19 1.12 6.75 8.10
N PRO A 20 2.20 6.10 8.54
CA PRO A 20 2.07 4.71 8.95
C PRO A 20 1.14 4.55 10.14
N ALA A 21 1.30 5.38 11.14
CA ALA A 21 0.49 5.22 12.33
C ALA A 21 -0.99 5.43 12.03
N ASN A 22 -1.29 6.42 11.22
CA ASN A 22 -2.69 6.67 10.90
C ASN A 22 -3.27 5.59 10.00
N LEU A 23 -2.48 5.09 9.07
CA LEU A 23 -2.97 4.04 8.19
C LEU A 23 -3.27 2.78 9.01
N PHE A 24 -2.36 2.40 9.92
CA PHE A 24 -2.55 1.18 10.64
C PHE A 24 -3.67 1.28 11.66
N LYS A 25 -4.02 2.50 12.04
CA LYS A 25 -5.13 2.68 12.93
C LYS A 25 -6.42 2.57 12.15
N SER A 26 -6.43 3.07 10.93
CA SER A 26 -7.60 3.00 10.09
C SER A 26 -7.80 1.61 9.52
N GLN A 27 -6.73 0.97 9.10
CA GLN A 27 -6.79 -0.37 8.55
C GLN A 27 -5.75 -1.19 9.30
N GLU A 28 -6.21 -2.03 10.20
CA GLU A 28 -5.30 -2.75 11.06
C GLU A 28 -4.73 -3.96 10.37
N PRO A 29 -3.43 -4.07 10.26
CA PRO A 29 -2.84 -5.20 9.54
C PRO A 29 -2.77 -6.43 10.43
N LYS A 30 -2.68 -7.58 9.79
CA LYS A 30 -2.56 -8.82 10.52
C LYS A 30 -1.16 -8.95 11.10
N TYR A 31 -0.15 -8.52 10.35
CA TYR A 31 1.22 -8.53 10.84
C TYR A 31 1.82 -7.17 10.54
N LEU A 32 2.66 -6.70 11.43
CA LEU A 32 3.28 -5.40 11.27
C LEU A 32 4.72 -5.47 11.76
N TYR A 33 5.66 -5.06 10.91
CA TYR A 33 7.05 -5.02 11.27
C TYR A 33 7.58 -3.62 11.04
N LYS A 34 8.45 -3.17 11.90
CA LYS A 34 9.03 -1.86 11.78
C LYS A 34 10.53 -1.98 11.90
N TYR A 35 11.25 -1.33 11.01
CA TYR A 35 12.69 -1.30 11.07
C TYR A 35 13.12 0.15 11.01
N GLU A 36 14.07 0.52 11.85
CA GLU A 36 14.54 1.86 11.87
C GLU A 36 16.04 1.84 11.79
N SER A 37 16.61 2.59 10.87
CA SER A 37 18.04 2.62 10.70
C SER A 37 18.62 3.54 11.76
N SER A 38 19.56 3.06 12.53
CA SER A 38 20.12 3.86 13.60
C SER A 38 21.05 4.92 13.03
N SER A 39 21.59 4.72 11.84
CA SER A 39 22.51 5.71 11.33
C SER A 39 21.83 6.82 10.57
N SER A 40 20.79 6.55 9.85
CA SER A 40 20.16 7.57 9.03
C SER A 40 18.81 8.03 9.55
N GLY A 41 18.22 7.26 10.42
CA GLY A 41 16.90 7.64 10.88
C GLY A 41 15.79 7.24 9.94
N ASP A 42 16.12 6.54 8.86
CA ASP A 42 15.08 6.11 7.95
C ASP A 42 14.29 5.01 8.61
N THR A 43 13.03 4.93 8.31
CA THR A 43 12.19 3.88 8.87
C THR A 43 11.48 3.14 7.77
N VAL A 44 11.25 1.86 7.99
CA VAL A 44 10.52 1.04 7.06
C VAL A 44 9.46 0.29 7.86
N HIS A 45 8.22 0.37 7.40
CA HIS A 45 7.15 -0.37 8.01
C HIS A 45 6.65 -1.37 6.99
N VAL A 46 6.46 -2.60 7.40
CA VAL A 46 5.92 -3.62 6.52
C VAL A 46 4.66 -4.13 7.17
N ALA A 47 3.55 -3.91 6.53
CA ALA A 47 2.26 -4.33 7.04
C ALA A 47 1.67 -5.38 6.11
N VAL A 48 1.16 -6.44 6.69
CA VAL A 48 0.59 -7.51 5.90
C VAL A 48 -0.87 -7.64 6.29
N TYR A 49 -1.74 -7.53 5.29
CA TYR A 49 -3.16 -7.68 5.48
C TYR A 49 -3.61 -8.97 4.80
N GLU A 50 -4.60 -9.60 5.36
CA GLU A 50 -5.10 -10.81 4.75
C GLU A 50 -6.61 -10.75 4.75
N GLN A 51 -7.24 -10.99 3.64
CA GLN A 51 -8.67 -10.88 3.52
C GLN A 51 -9.18 -12.08 2.75
N TYR A 52 -10.15 -12.77 3.33
CA TYR A 52 -10.74 -13.90 2.66
C TYR A 52 -11.89 -13.39 1.82
N GLU A 53 -11.93 -13.79 0.56
CA GLU A 53 -12.99 -13.37 -0.32
C GLU A 53 -13.86 -14.54 -0.63
N LYS A 54 -15.07 -14.53 -0.14
CA LYS A 54 -15.95 -15.61 -0.31
C LYS A 54 -16.31 -15.87 -1.75
N GLN A 55 -16.41 -14.82 -2.55
CA GLN A 55 -16.83 -15.01 -3.90
C GLN A 55 -15.87 -15.85 -4.68
N ILE A 56 -14.61 -15.78 -4.41
CA ILE A 56 -13.67 -16.60 -5.11
C ILE A 56 -13.12 -17.70 -4.21
N ASN A 57 -13.62 -17.74 -2.97
CA ASN A 57 -13.24 -18.79 -2.04
C ASN A 57 -11.72 -18.86 -1.89
N ALA A 58 -11.11 -17.74 -1.71
CA ALA A 58 -9.67 -17.68 -1.58
C ALA A 58 -9.27 -16.48 -0.76
N SER A 59 -8.08 -16.53 -0.20
CA SER A 59 -7.55 -15.44 0.58
C SER A 59 -6.69 -14.58 -0.28
N VAL A 60 -6.72 -13.29 -0.01
CA VAL A 60 -5.90 -12.33 -0.69
C VAL A 60 -4.99 -11.71 0.34
N THR A 61 -3.71 -11.59 0.01
CA THR A 61 -2.74 -11.00 0.91
C THR A 61 -2.28 -9.68 0.31
N LEU A 62 -2.26 -8.65 1.13
CA LEU A 62 -1.78 -7.38 0.71
C LEU A 62 -0.56 -7.04 1.54
N THR A 63 0.56 -6.76 0.90
CA THR A 63 1.78 -6.38 1.60
C THR A 63 2.01 -4.92 1.31
N CYS A 64 2.12 -4.12 2.36
CA CYS A 64 2.29 -2.70 2.21
C CYS A 64 3.61 -2.33 2.85
N VAL A 65 4.53 -1.76 2.08
CA VAL A 65 5.82 -1.36 2.58
C VAL A 65 5.88 0.15 2.54
N ILE A 66 6.12 0.79 3.68
CA ILE A 66 6.18 2.22 3.77
C ILE A 66 7.57 2.59 4.24
N GLU A 67 8.30 3.30 3.40
CA GLU A 67 9.67 3.68 3.71
C GLU A 67 9.76 5.19 3.81
N PHE A 68 10.18 5.70 4.95
CA PHE A 68 10.30 7.12 5.16
C PHE A 68 11.77 7.45 5.18
N THR A 69 12.20 8.37 4.33
CA THR A 69 13.60 8.70 4.23
C THR A 69 13.89 10.14 4.63
N GLY A 70 12.94 10.79 5.26
CA GLY A 70 13.17 12.17 5.71
C GLY A 70 12.70 13.20 4.73
N LYS A 71 12.74 12.92 3.45
CA LYS A 71 12.29 13.85 2.46
C LYS A 71 11.09 13.35 1.73
N GLU A 72 10.92 12.07 1.70
CA GLU A 72 9.79 11.53 0.99
C GLU A 72 9.38 10.24 1.65
N THR A 73 8.19 9.80 1.38
CA THR A 73 7.71 8.52 1.84
C THR A 73 7.39 7.70 0.62
N ARG A 74 7.91 6.49 0.58
CA ARG A 74 7.63 5.60 -0.53
C ARG A 74 6.69 4.53 -0.02
N ILE A 75 5.64 4.27 -0.76
CA ILE A 75 4.68 3.26 -0.37
C ILE A 75 4.53 2.29 -1.51
N GLU A 76 4.77 1.02 -1.22
CA GLU A 76 4.59 0.00 -2.23
C GLU A 76 3.55 -0.97 -1.73
N ILE A 77 2.53 -1.24 -2.52
CA ILE A 77 1.44 -2.11 -2.15
C ILE A 77 1.42 -3.25 -3.14
N LYS A 78 1.54 -4.48 -2.64
CA LYS A 78 1.55 -5.63 -3.50
C LYS A 78 0.44 -6.57 -3.10
N LYS A 79 -0.42 -6.90 -4.02
CA LYS A 79 -1.54 -7.77 -3.75
C LYS A 79 -1.23 -9.13 -4.35
N THR A 80 -1.38 -10.18 -3.58
CA THR A 80 -1.12 -11.52 -4.06
C THR A 80 -2.20 -12.46 -3.58
N GLY A 81 -2.30 -13.58 -4.22
CA GLY A 81 -3.29 -14.57 -3.80
C GLY A 81 -4.57 -14.44 -4.56
N GLY A 82 -5.53 -15.16 -4.15
CA GLY A 82 -6.80 -15.18 -4.80
C GLY A 82 -6.71 -15.88 -6.11
N ARG A 83 -7.73 -15.69 -6.93
CA ARG A 83 -7.74 -16.30 -8.23
C ARG A 83 -7.29 -15.29 -9.19
N MET A 84 -6.05 -15.26 -9.45
CA MET A 84 -5.50 -14.22 -10.23
C MET A 84 -6.14 -14.11 -11.56
N GLY A 85 -6.39 -14.75 -12.31
CA GLY A 85 -6.97 -14.54 -13.60
C GLY A 85 -8.46 -14.41 -13.63
N PHE A 86 -9.06 -14.51 -12.49
CA PHE A 86 -10.49 -14.44 -12.46
C PHE A 86 -10.92 -13.05 -12.55
N ARG A 87 -11.78 -12.74 -13.47
CA ARG A 87 -12.09 -11.47 -13.52
C ARG A 87 -13.38 -11.31 -13.89
N GLY A 88 -13.80 -10.95 -14.32
CA GLY A 88 -14.92 -10.79 -14.78
C GLY A 88 -16.08 -10.65 -14.08
N SER A 89 -16.02 -10.81 -13.07
CA SER A 89 -17.18 -10.71 -12.35
C SER A 89 -17.51 -9.31 -12.10
N SER A 90 -18.56 -8.83 -12.60
CA SER A 90 -18.92 -7.48 -12.34
C SER A 90 -19.33 -7.32 -10.91
N LEU A 91 -19.57 -8.39 -10.23
CA LEU A 91 -19.93 -8.26 -8.87
C LEU A 91 -18.80 -7.72 -8.09
N ASP A 92 -17.59 -7.98 -8.52
CA ASP A 92 -16.48 -7.49 -7.75
C ASP A 92 -16.41 -6.02 -7.74
N GLU A 93 -17.00 -5.38 -8.69
CA GLU A 93 -16.86 -3.97 -8.71
C GLU A 93 -17.53 -3.30 -7.58
N GLU A 94 -18.48 -3.93 -7.00
CA GLU A 94 -19.14 -3.29 -5.94
C GLU A 94 -18.53 -3.59 -4.63
N LYS A 95 -17.56 -4.51 -4.56
CA LYS A 95 -16.98 -4.82 -3.31
C LYS A 95 -15.70 -4.11 -3.15
N ARG A 96 -15.52 -3.52 -2.01
CA ARG A 96 -14.27 -2.87 -1.75
C ARG A 96 -13.30 -3.88 -1.19
N THR A 97 -12.10 -3.95 -1.74
CA THR A 97 -11.11 -4.88 -1.26
C THR A 97 -10.14 -4.11 -0.38
N ILE A 98 -9.27 -4.84 0.30
CA ILE A 98 -8.38 -4.20 1.25
C ILE A 98 -7.41 -3.28 0.53
N ASP A 99 -7.01 -3.59 -0.70
CA ASP A 99 -6.11 -2.71 -1.40
C ASP A 99 -6.81 -1.41 -1.76
N ASP A 100 -8.11 -1.45 -2.08
CA ASP A 100 -8.84 -0.22 -2.34
C ASP A 100 -8.90 0.63 -1.10
N GLU A 101 -9.10 0.01 0.06
CA GLU A 101 -9.19 0.76 1.28
C GLU A 101 -7.87 1.42 1.62
N VAL A 102 -6.77 0.72 1.42
CA VAL A 102 -5.47 1.27 1.74
C VAL A 102 -5.13 2.41 0.79
N VAL A 103 -5.38 2.23 -0.51
CA VAL A 103 -5.08 3.27 -1.47
C VAL A 103 -5.95 4.51 -1.21
N ASP A 104 -7.22 4.30 -0.92
CA ASP A 104 -8.08 5.43 -0.66
C ASP A 104 -7.62 6.19 0.57
N PHE A 105 -7.14 5.47 1.59
CA PHE A 105 -6.65 6.14 2.77
C PHE A 105 -5.45 7.01 2.41
N ILE A 106 -4.53 6.47 1.61
CA ILE A 106 -3.35 7.20 1.26
C ILE A 106 -3.69 8.46 0.48
N LEU A 107 -4.55 8.33 -0.53
CA LEU A 107 -4.89 9.48 -1.32
C LEU A 107 -5.67 10.51 -0.52
N ASP A 108 -6.55 10.06 0.36
CA ASP A 108 -7.32 10.98 1.16
C ASP A 108 -6.41 11.72 2.15
N PHE A 109 -5.44 11.02 2.73
CA PHE A 109 -4.53 11.62 3.67
C PHE A 109 -3.69 12.69 2.96
N THR A 110 -3.18 12.39 1.76
CA THR A 110 -2.36 13.35 1.05
C THR A 110 -3.19 14.57 0.66
N LYS A 111 -4.45 14.36 0.31
CA LYS A 111 -5.27 15.48 -0.06
C LYS A 111 -5.61 16.33 1.15
N ARG A 112 -5.89 15.69 2.27
CA ARG A 112 -6.26 16.42 3.47
C ARG A 112 -5.12 17.28 3.99
N TYR A 113 -3.91 16.82 3.90
CA TYR A 113 -2.79 17.56 4.43
C TYR A 113 -1.96 18.28 3.37
N GLY A 114 -2.47 18.34 2.16
CA GLY A 114 -1.81 19.11 1.11
C GLY A 114 -0.48 18.54 0.67
N LEU A 115 -0.33 17.22 0.72
CA LEU A 115 0.90 16.60 0.33
C LEU A 115 0.89 16.33 -1.17
N THR A 116 2.07 16.17 -1.74
CA THR A 116 2.18 15.86 -3.16
C THR A 116 2.37 14.36 -3.30
N VAL A 117 1.56 13.73 -4.12
CA VAL A 117 1.67 12.30 -4.32
C VAL A 117 1.92 12.05 -5.80
N GLN A 118 2.86 11.14 -6.08
CA GLN A 118 3.17 10.78 -7.43
C GLN A 118 3.07 9.28 -7.53
N GLU A 119 2.26 8.79 -8.43
CA GLU A 119 2.13 7.36 -8.60
C GLU A 119 3.21 6.92 -9.56
N VAL A 120 3.99 5.92 -9.20
CA VAL A 120 5.09 5.46 -10.00
C VAL A 120 4.61 4.28 -10.83
N GLN A 121 4.74 4.41 -12.15
CA GLN A 121 4.33 3.35 -13.01
C GLN A 121 5.47 2.40 -13.19
N GLU A 122 5.23 1.11 -13.00
CA GLU A 122 6.26 0.16 -13.21
C GLU A 122 6.22 -0.24 -14.62
N GLN A 123 7.38 -0.26 -15.27
CA GLN A 123 7.40 -0.63 -16.64
C GLN A 123 7.66 -2.05 -16.73
N GLU A 124 6.69 -2.82 -17.05
CA GLU A 124 6.95 -4.19 -17.07
C GLU A 124 7.77 -4.65 -18.11
N THR A 125 7.87 -3.95 -19.16
CA THR A 125 8.69 -4.44 -20.22
C THR A 125 10.06 -4.57 -19.83
N GLU A 126 10.50 -3.84 -18.88
CA GLU A 126 11.84 -3.95 -18.59
C GLU A 126 12.18 -5.20 -18.11
N GLU A 127 11.42 -5.74 -17.31
CA GLU A 127 11.86 -6.93 -16.83
C GLU A 127 11.69 -7.98 -17.73
N ASP A 128 10.93 -7.84 -18.67
CA ASP A 128 10.80 -8.91 -19.56
C ASP A 128 11.93 -9.12 -20.39
N THR A 129 12.74 -8.23 -20.54
CA THR A 129 13.84 -8.43 -21.47
C THR A 129 14.97 -9.13 -20.82
#